data_caa4d9723b62151a449324b37afc29c1
#
_entry.id   caa4d9723b62151a449324b37afc29c1
#
_cell.length_a   1.000
_cell.length_b   1.000
_cell.length_c   1.000
_cell.angle_alpha   90.00
_cell.angle_beta   90.00
_cell.angle_gamma   90.00
#
_symmetry.space_group_name_H-M   'P 1'
#
loop_
_entity.id
_entity.type
_entity.pdbx_description
1 polymer ?
#
loop_
_entity_poly.entity_id
_entity_poly.type
_entity_poly.pdbx_seq_one_letter_code
_entity_poly.pdbx_strand_id
1 'polypeptide(L)'
;DEKLPLITSFVLTPENFNHHLEVQGNIQTRQIVVLYPEYNGILKRVFVKEGQAVKKGELIAEIDDAGLKNQLEQIMIQSSLSKTIYERYKRLWNEKIGSEMQLLQSKTKHEAQLKSIAQLKKQLLRTKIRAPFSGTIDEIFANTGANLIQGQTPVIRVINLNEMYIEANIPERYVNEIKSGTDATVEIPM
;
A
#
# COMPACT_ATOMS: atom_id res chain seq x y z
N ASP A 1 2.18 -24.71 -87.28
CA ASP A 1 2.26 -23.55 -86.38
C ASP A 1 2.73 -24.03 -84.99
N GLU A 2 4.02 -24.01 -84.80
CA GLU A 2 4.61 -24.23 -83.42
C GLU A 2 4.33 -23.01 -82.56
N LYS A 3 3.43 -23.15 -81.61
CA LYS A 3 3.22 -22.15 -80.60
C LYS A 3 4.42 -22.18 -79.59
N LEU A 4 5.30 -21.17 -79.68
CA LEU A 4 6.37 -20.97 -78.72
C LEU A 4 5.80 -20.73 -77.33
N PRO A 5 6.30 -21.42 -76.29
CA PRO A 5 5.84 -21.19 -74.95
C PRO A 5 6.19 -19.76 -74.45
N LEU A 6 5.23 -19.09 -73.83
CA LEU A 6 5.39 -17.79 -73.29
C LEU A 6 6.24 -17.95 -72.03
N ILE A 7 7.45 -17.39 -71.98
CA ILE A 7 8.35 -17.39 -70.79
C ILE A 7 8.27 -16.01 -70.21
N THR A 8 7.88 -15.94 -68.96
CA THR A 8 7.96 -14.72 -68.16
C THR A 8 9.21 -14.80 -67.27
N SER A 9 10.10 -13.87 -67.34
CA SER A 9 11.26 -13.73 -66.44
C SER A 9 11.15 -12.49 -65.61
N PHE A 10 11.55 -12.59 -64.36
CA PHE A 10 11.67 -11.43 -63.46
C PHE A 10 13.08 -11.41 -62.86
N VAL A 11 13.55 -10.20 -62.56
CA VAL A 11 14.86 -9.99 -61.94
C VAL A 11 14.63 -9.97 -60.44
N LEU A 12 15.31 -10.85 -59.70
CA LEU A 12 15.35 -10.82 -58.27
C LEU A 12 16.21 -9.64 -57.79
N THR A 13 15.61 -8.67 -57.17
CA THR A 13 16.30 -7.61 -56.43
C THR A 13 16.32 -7.94 -54.94
N PRO A 14 17.45 -7.75 -54.24
CA PRO A 14 17.46 -7.92 -52.78
C PRO A 14 16.61 -6.85 -52.12
N GLU A 15 15.58 -7.28 -51.43
CA GLU A 15 14.72 -6.42 -50.60
C GLU A 15 14.93 -6.74 -49.11
N ASN A 16 14.84 -5.72 -48.27
CA ASN A 16 14.88 -5.92 -46.84
C ASN A 16 13.58 -6.61 -46.38
N PHE A 17 13.71 -7.82 -45.91
CA PHE A 17 12.61 -8.56 -45.33
C PHE A 17 12.55 -8.34 -43.83
N ASN A 18 11.52 -7.63 -43.35
CA ASN A 18 11.30 -7.45 -41.92
C ASN A 18 10.61 -8.69 -41.36
N HIS A 19 11.35 -9.46 -40.59
CA HIS A 19 10.80 -10.62 -39.88
C HIS A 19 10.25 -10.16 -38.52
N HIS A 20 8.94 -10.30 -38.32
CA HIS A 20 8.27 -10.02 -37.06
C HIS A 20 7.92 -11.33 -36.35
N LEU A 21 8.26 -11.42 -35.08
CA LEU A 21 7.83 -12.51 -34.22
C LEU A 21 6.64 -12.02 -33.37
N GLU A 22 5.46 -12.54 -33.63
CA GLU A 22 4.26 -12.29 -32.86
C GLU A 22 4.24 -13.21 -31.64
N VAL A 23 4.16 -12.63 -30.43
CA VAL A 23 4.06 -13.36 -29.18
C VAL A 23 2.96 -12.76 -28.32
N GLN A 24 2.24 -13.61 -27.60
CA GLN A 24 1.27 -13.15 -26.60
C GLN A 24 2.01 -12.84 -25.29
N GLY A 25 1.67 -11.70 -24.69
CA GLY A 25 2.20 -11.28 -23.40
C GLY A 25 1.12 -10.83 -22.44
N ASN A 26 1.41 -10.91 -21.16
CA ASN A 26 0.55 -10.42 -20.09
C ASN A 26 1.11 -9.11 -19.57
N ILE A 27 0.25 -8.08 -19.49
CA ILE A 27 0.60 -6.80 -18.86
C ILE A 27 0.58 -6.99 -17.35
N GLN A 28 1.68 -6.69 -16.71
CA GLN A 28 1.84 -6.76 -15.25
C GLN A 28 2.33 -5.44 -14.69
N THR A 29 2.09 -5.21 -13.42
CA THR A 29 2.66 -4.08 -12.69
C THR A 29 3.64 -4.56 -11.63
N ARG A 30 4.73 -3.80 -11.40
CA ARG A 30 5.74 -4.15 -10.41
C ARG A 30 5.26 -4.02 -8.96
N GLN A 31 4.24 -3.19 -8.74
CA GLN A 31 3.74 -2.92 -7.39
C GLN A 31 2.25 -3.26 -7.29
N ILE A 32 1.98 -4.43 -6.72
CA ILE A 32 0.64 -4.89 -6.34
C ILE A 32 0.68 -5.19 -4.86
N VAL A 33 -0.22 -4.60 -4.07
CA VAL A 33 -0.34 -4.91 -2.65
C VAL A 33 -1.80 -5.10 -2.28
N VAL A 34 -2.10 -6.22 -1.64
CA VAL A 34 -3.37 -6.45 -0.96
C VAL A 34 -3.23 -5.96 0.47
N LEU A 35 -4.10 -5.05 0.87
CA LEU A 35 -4.12 -4.48 2.21
C LEU A 35 -4.94 -5.37 3.14
N TYR A 36 -4.33 -5.73 4.26
CA TYR A 36 -4.94 -6.47 5.34
C TYR A 36 -5.12 -5.56 6.56
N PRO A 37 -6.13 -5.80 7.41
CA PRO A 37 -6.31 -5.04 8.63
C PRO A 37 -5.16 -5.33 9.63
N GLU A 38 -4.68 -4.30 10.30
CA GLU A 38 -3.74 -4.42 11.41
C GLU A 38 -4.44 -4.51 12.78
N TYR A 39 -5.76 -4.46 12.79
CA TYR A 39 -6.61 -4.51 13.98
C TYR A 39 -7.89 -5.31 13.69
N ASN A 40 -8.33 -6.12 14.67
CA ASN A 40 -9.58 -6.86 14.55
C ASN A 40 -10.77 -5.94 14.81
N GLY A 41 -11.80 -6.04 14.01
CA GLY A 41 -13.02 -5.26 14.21
C GLY A 41 -13.92 -5.21 12.99
N ILE A 42 -14.97 -4.43 13.07
CA ILE A 42 -15.94 -4.24 11.99
C ILE A 42 -15.47 -3.10 11.07
N LEU A 43 -15.52 -3.32 9.77
CA LEU A 43 -15.24 -2.28 8.78
C LEU A 43 -16.32 -1.20 8.85
N LYS A 44 -15.96 -0.04 9.39
CA LYS A 44 -16.90 1.07 9.64
C LYS A 44 -17.20 1.85 8.36
N ARG A 45 -16.19 2.11 7.54
CA ARG A 45 -16.32 2.91 6.32
C ARG A 45 -15.18 2.64 5.35
N VAL A 46 -15.51 2.63 4.07
CA VAL A 46 -14.56 2.70 2.95
C VAL A 46 -14.71 4.08 2.31
N PHE A 47 -13.61 4.78 2.07
CA PHE A 47 -13.58 6.16 1.57
C PHE A 47 -13.27 6.26 0.09
N VAL A 48 -12.93 5.15 -0.54
CA VAL A 48 -12.49 5.08 -1.94
C VAL A 48 -13.37 4.15 -2.75
N LYS A 49 -13.28 4.25 -4.08
CA LYS A 49 -13.97 3.38 -5.03
C LYS A 49 -12.95 2.67 -5.91
N GLU A 50 -13.35 1.56 -6.52
CA GLU A 50 -12.56 0.88 -7.56
C GLU A 50 -12.27 1.82 -8.73
N GLY A 51 -11.06 1.74 -9.28
CA GLY A 51 -10.57 2.65 -10.30
C GLY A 51 -10.10 4.02 -9.78
N GLN A 52 -10.28 4.34 -8.51
CA GLN A 52 -9.88 5.64 -7.95
C GLN A 52 -8.37 5.70 -7.72
N ALA A 53 -7.73 6.80 -8.15
CA ALA A 53 -6.35 7.10 -7.83
C ALA A 53 -6.21 7.56 -6.36
N VAL A 54 -5.20 7.04 -5.65
CA VAL A 54 -4.88 7.38 -4.26
C VAL A 54 -3.42 7.74 -4.11
N LYS A 55 -3.12 8.61 -3.13
CA LYS A 55 -1.76 9.02 -2.79
C LYS A 55 -1.23 8.18 -1.61
N LYS A 56 0.10 8.02 -1.54
CA LYS A 56 0.76 7.39 -0.38
C LYS A 56 0.31 8.04 0.94
N GLY A 57 -0.14 7.21 1.90
CA GLY A 57 -0.63 7.64 3.21
C GLY A 57 -2.09 8.07 3.24
N GLU A 58 -2.79 8.14 2.09
CA GLU A 58 -4.21 8.46 2.02
C GLU A 58 -5.06 7.43 2.78
N LEU A 59 -6.10 7.92 3.47
CA LEU A 59 -7.00 7.07 4.24
C LEU A 59 -7.96 6.35 3.28
N ILE A 60 -7.86 5.03 3.24
CA ILE A 60 -8.66 4.18 2.35
C ILE A 60 -9.89 3.64 3.08
N ALA A 61 -9.70 3.13 4.30
CA ALA A 61 -10.78 2.54 5.08
C ALA A 61 -10.55 2.75 6.58
N GLU A 62 -11.62 2.69 7.36
CA GLU A 62 -11.62 2.82 8.82
C GLU A 62 -12.36 1.64 9.45
N ILE A 63 -11.70 1.00 10.41
CA ILE A 63 -12.23 -0.06 11.25
C ILE A 63 -12.84 0.58 12.51
N ASP A 64 -13.89 0.01 13.06
CA ASP A 64 -14.45 0.47 14.33
C ASP A 64 -13.37 0.37 15.44
N ASP A 65 -13.19 1.47 16.15
CA ASP A 65 -12.16 1.59 17.18
C ASP A 65 -12.54 0.91 18.52
N ALA A 66 -13.72 0.32 18.59
CA ALA A 66 -14.24 -0.38 19.78
C ALA A 66 -14.06 0.44 21.09
N GLY A 67 -14.17 1.78 20.99
CA GLY A 67 -14.06 2.69 22.13
C GLY A 67 -12.62 3.09 22.51
N LEU A 68 -11.62 2.73 21.73
CA LEU A 68 -10.21 3.15 21.97
C LEU A 68 -10.07 4.66 22.02
N LYS A 69 -10.86 5.40 21.26
CA LYS A 69 -10.84 6.87 21.26
C LYS A 69 -11.29 7.43 22.63
N ASN A 70 -12.37 6.90 23.19
CA ASN A 70 -12.87 7.30 24.50
C ASN A 70 -11.85 6.93 25.61
N GLN A 71 -11.25 5.75 25.52
CA GLN A 71 -10.21 5.32 26.45
C GLN A 71 -8.98 6.21 26.37
N LEU A 72 -8.56 6.64 25.18
CA LEU A 72 -7.47 7.59 25.00
C LEU A 72 -7.79 8.92 25.67
N GLU A 73 -8.98 9.46 25.47
CA GLU A 73 -9.43 10.72 26.08
C GLU A 73 -9.40 10.64 27.62
N GLN A 74 -9.93 9.55 28.18
CA GLN A 74 -9.88 9.30 29.63
C GLN A 74 -8.47 9.32 30.20
N ILE A 75 -7.52 8.61 29.54
CA ILE A 75 -6.13 8.59 29.98
C ILE A 75 -5.45 9.96 29.78
N MET A 76 -5.81 10.72 28.75
CA MET A 76 -5.29 12.07 28.56
C MET A 76 -5.70 13.01 29.70
N ILE A 77 -6.93 12.93 30.19
CA ILE A 77 -7.42 13.69 31.35
C ILE A 77 -6.62 13.30 32.61
N GLN A 78 -6.44 11.99 32.87
CA GLN A 78 -5.63 11.50 34.00
C GLN A 78 -4.16 11.93 33.89
N SER A 79 -3.59 11.95 32.67
CA SER A 79 -2.23 12.39 32.42
C SER A 79 -2.07 13.88 32.69
N SER A 80 -3.05 14.71 32.39
CA SER A 80 -3.04 16.15 32.72
C SER A 80 -2.97 16.38 34.20
N LEU A 81 -3.75 15.64 35.00
CA LEU A 81 -3.69 15.72 36.48
C LEU A 81 -2.33 15.28 37.01
N SER A 82 -1.81 14.14 36.52
CA SER A 82 -0.50 13.65 36.99
C SER A 82 0.64 14.57 36.59
N LYS A 83 0.56 15.24 35.44
CA LYS A 83 1.51 16.29 35.06
C LYS A 83 1.51 17.43 36.04
N THR A 84 0.34 17.96 36.40
CA THR A 84 0.19 19.06 37.38
C THR A 84 0.77 18.67 38.74
N ILE A 85 0.53 17.44 39.20
CA ILE A 85 1.08 16.92 40.47
C ILE A 85 2.61 16.83 40.39
N TYR A 86 3.16 16.28 39.30
CA TYR A 86 4.60 16.18 39.08
C TYR A 86 5.26 17.58 39.08
N GLU A 87 4.69 18.54 38.34
CA GLU A 87 5.21 19.90 38.27
C GLU A 87 5.18 20.61 39.61
N ARG A 88 4.16 20.32 40.46
CA ARG A 88 4.08 20.84 41.83
C ARG A 88 5.21 20.28 42.71
N TYR A 89 5.39 18.96 42.73
CA TYR A 89 6.48 18.34 43.50
C TYR A 89 7.86 18.77 43.02
N LYS A 90 8.03 18.95 41.71
CA LYS A 90 9.27 19.46 41.13
C LYS A 90 9.60 20.87 41.60
N ARG A 91 8.61 21.77 41.71
CA ARG A 91 8.81 23.13 42.27
C ARG A 91 9.17 23.06 43.74
N LEU A 92 8.43 22.32 44.56
CA LEU A 92 8.73 22.16 45.98
C LEU A 92 10.13 21.61 46.22
N TRP A 93 10.55 20.63 45.42
CA TRP A 93 11.91 20.10 45.50
C TRP A 93 12.97 21.14 45.14
N ASN A 94 12.77 21.95 44.12
CA ASN A 94 13.69 23.03 43.74
C ASN A 94 13.79 24.10 44.82
N GLU A 95 12.75 24.34 45.59
CA GLU A 95 12.69 25.25 46.75
C GLU A 95 13.24 24.59 48.02
N LYS A 96 13.79 23.35 47.92
CA LYS A 96 14.27 22.54 49.05
C LYS A 96 13.17 22.21 50.08
N ILE A 97 11.91 22.23 49.65
CA ILE A 97 10.74 21.88 50.46
C ILE A 97 10.17 20.59 49.85
N GLY A 98 10.28 19.44 50.51
CA GLY A 98 9.63 18.23 50.04
C GLY A 98 10.54 17.00 50.02
N SER A 99 9.96 15.87 49.71
CA SER A 99 10.62 14.58 49.65
C SER A 99 11.01 14.20 48.22
N GLU A 100 12.27 13.79 48.03
CA GLU A 100 12.74 13.21 46.75
C GLU A 100 11.87 12.02 46.31
N MET A 101 11.45 11.20 47.27
CA MET A 101 10.58 10.06 47.01
C MET A 101 9.24 10.49 46.34
N GLN A 102 8.63 11.58 46.85
CA GLN A 102 7.37 12.10 46.28
C GLN A 102 7.58 12.66 44.87
N LEU A 103 8.69 13.32 44.62
CA LEU A 103 9.06 13.78 43.28
C LEU A 103 9.23 12.59 42.33
N LEU A 104 10.00 11.58 42.74
CA LEU A 104 10.24 10.38 41.90
C LEU A 104 8.95 9.60 41.62
N GLN A 105 8.10 9.40 42.64
CA GLN A 105 6.81 8.72 42.45
C GLN A 105 5.89 9.49 41.48
N SER A 106 5.78 10.81 41.61
CA SER A 106 4.96 11.64 40.73
C SER A 106 5.49 11.65 39.29
N LYS A 107 6.82 11.69 39.13
CA LYS A 107 7.48 11.59 37.84
C LYS A 107 7.16 10.25 37.16
N THR A 108 7.41 9.15 37.86
CA THR A 108 7.18 7.79 37.34
C THR A 108 5.72 7.59 36.93
N LYS A 109 4.77 8.09 37.77
CA LYS A 109 3.35 8.02 37.44
C LYS A 109 2.99 8.79 36.17
N HIS A 110 3.53 10.01 36.00
CA HIS A 110 3.32 10.81 34.82
C HIS A 110 3.92 10.14 33.57
N GLU A 111 5.15 9.64 33.63
CA GLU A 111 5.81 8.94 32.52
C GLU A 111 5.08 7.66 32.14
N ALA A 112 4.57 6.88 33.09
CA ALA A 112 3.78 5.68 32.80
C ALA A 112 2.50 6.03 32.02
N GLN A 113 1.82 7.13 32.37
CA GLN A 113 0.63 7.56 31.62
C GLN A 113 0.96 8.05 30.21
N LEU A 114 2.09 8.74 30.02
CA LEU A 114 2.55 9.12 28.67
C LEU A 114 2.80 7.89 27.78
N LYS A 115 3.37 6.82 28.35
CA LYS A 115 3.56 5.55 27.63
C LYS A 115 2.23 4.90 27.26
N SER A 116 1.24 4.90 28.16
CA SER A 116 -0.09 4.38 27.89
C SER A 116 -0.81 5.17 26.79
N ILE A 117 -0.70 6.50 26.80
CA ILE A 117 -1.22 7.37 25.72
C ILE A 117 -0.57 7.02 24.38
N ALA A 118 0.76 6.87 24.35
CA ALA A 118 1.47 6.50 23.12
C ALA A 118 1.02 5.13 22.56
N GLN A 119 0.80 4.15 23.44
CA GLN A 119 0.31 2.83 23.09
C GLN A 119 -1.10 2.90 22.48
N LEU A 120 -2.04 3.60 23.13
CA LEU A 120 -3.42 3.76 22.61
C LEU A 120 -3.46 4.52 21.28
N LYS A 121 -2.65 5.57 21.13
CA LYS A 121 -2.51 6.28 19.84
C LYS A 121 -2.03 5.33 18.74
N LYS A 122 -1.09 4.45 19.05
CA LYS A 122 -0.58 3.45 18.10
C LYS A 122 -1.66 2.42 17.71
N GLN A 123 -2.49 1.99 18.66
CA GLN A 123 -3.63 1.12 18.38
C GLN A 123 -4.68 1.81 17.50
N LEU A 124 -5.00 3.08 17.78
CA LEU A 124 -5.89 3.89 16.94
C LEU A 124 -5.37 4.10 15.51
N LEU A 125 -4.07 4.21 15.31
CA LEU A 125 -3.51 4.29 13.97
C LEU A 125 -3.73 3.00 13.18
N ARG A 126 -3.72 1.83 13.84
CA ARG A 126 -3.95 0.52 13.22
C ARG A 126 -5.40 0.27 12.82
N THR A 127 -6.36 1.04 13.36
CA THR A 127 -7.76 0.97 12.90
C THR A 127 -7.97 1.69 11.56
N LYS A 128 -6.95 2.42 11.07
CA LYS A 128 -7.00 3.20 9.83
C LYS A 128 -6.15 2.53 8.76
N ILE A 129 -6.79 2.03 7.73
CA ILE A 129 -6.12 1.43 6.57
C ILE A 129 -5.74 2.54 5.60
N ARG A 130 -4.45 2.64 5.28
CA ARG A 130 -3.89 3.69 4.41
C ARG A 130 -3.14 3.11 3.23
N ALA A 131 -3.08 3.87 2.12
CA ALA A 131 -2.31 3.49 0.94
C ALA A 131 -0.80 3.44 1.26
N PRO A 132 -0.10 2.34 0.98
CA PRO A 132 1.34 2.22 1.22
C PRO A 132 2.18 2.98 0.18
N PHE A 133 1.64 3.16 -1.02
CA PHE A 133 2.22 3.92 -2.13
C PHE A 133 1.11 4.62 -2.91
N SER A 134 1.49 5.53 -3.82
CA SER A 134 0.54 6.19 -4.73
C SER A 134 0.22 5.26 -5.90
N GLY A 135 -1.06 5.01 -6.14
CA GLY A 135 -1.53 4.06 -7.16
C GLY A 135 -3.03 4.17 -7.39
N THR A 136 -3.61 3.11 -7.92
CA THR A 136 -5.05 3.00 -8.20
C THR A 136 -5.64 1.85 -7.39
N ILE A 137 -6.85 2.05 -6.89
CA ILE A 137 -7.62 0.99 -6.24
C ILE A 137 -8.09 0.02 -7.34
N ASP A 138 -7.65 -1.22 -7.25
CA ASP A 138 -8.00 -2.25 -8.22
C ASP A 138 -9.29 -2.96 -7.81
N GLU A 139 -9.35 -3.49 -6.59
CA GLU A 139 -10.48 -4.26 -6.12
C GLU A 139 -10.74 -4.03 -4.62
N ILE A 140 -12.00 -3.99 -4.24
CA ILE A 140 -12.46 -3.87 -2.85
C ILE A 140 -13.09 -5.19 -2.43
N PHE A 141 -12.38 -5.98 -1.60
CA PHE A 141 -12.83 -7.30 -1.14
C PHE A 141 -13.84 -7.24 0.01
N ALA A 142 -13.70 -6.24 0.89
CA ALA A 142 -14.51 -6.13 2.10
C ALA A 142 -15.49 -4.96 2.03
N ASN A 143 -16.76 -5.24 2.32
CA ASN A 143 -17.82 -4.24 2.40
C ASN A 143 -17.95 -3.65 3.81
N THR A 144 -18.49 -2.45 3.91
CA THR A 144 -18.87 -1.83 5.19
C THR A 144 -19.77 -2.77 6.00
N GLY A 145 -19.42 -2.98 7.27
CA GLY A 145 -20.09 -3.93 8.16
C GLY A 145 -19.41 -5.31 8.21
N ALA A 146 -18.45 -5.60 7.34
CA ALA A 146 -17.72 -6.87 7.38
C ALA A 146 -16.86 -6.98 8.65
N ASN A 147 -16.77 -8.19 9.22
CA ASN A 147 -15.87 -8.50 10.31
C ASN A 147 -14.47 -8.78 9.75
N LEU A 148 -13.50 -8.00 10.19
CA LEU A 148 -12.12 -8.08 9.74
C LEU A 148 -11.25 -8.77 10.79
N ILE A 149 -10.47 -9.76 10.34
CA ILE A 149 -9.49 -10.48 11.17
C ILE A 149 -8.10 -10.05 10.73
N GLN A 150 -7.29 -9.58 11.70
CA GLN A 150 -5.94 -9.09 11.47
C GLN A 150 -5.10 -10.08 10.66
N GLY A 151 -4.54 -9.60 9.54
CA GLY A 151 -3.65 -10.37 8.68
C GLY A 151 -4.30 -11.51 7.88
N GLN A 152 -5.63 -11.71 7.98
CA GLN A 152 -6.32 -12.82 7.30
C GLN A 152 -7.34 -12.32 6.28
N THR A 153 -8.15 -11.31 6.64
CA THR A 153 -9.22 -10.82 5.77
C THR A 153 -8.65 -9.79 4.79
N PRO A 154 -8.61 -10.04 3.47
CA PRO A 154 -8.21 -9.03 2.51
C PRO A 154 -9.25 -7.90 2.49
N VAL A 155 -8.79 -6.65 2.40
CA VAL A 155 -9.70 -5.49 2.40
C VAL A 155 -9.72 -4.82 1.04
N ILE A 156 -8.56 -4.44 0.51
CA ILE A 156 -8.45 -3.67 -0.74
C ILE A 156 -7.14 -4.03 -1.44
N ARG A 157 -7.16 -4.12 -2.76
CA ARG A 157 -5.96 -4.25 -3.59
C ARG A 157 -5.60 -2.90 -4.22
N VAL A 158 -4.35 -2.49 -4.05
CA VAL A 158 -3.79 -1.26 -4.64
C VAL A 158 -2.72 -1.66 -5.65
N ILE A 159 -2.76 -1.05 -6.83
CA ILE A 159 -1.82 -1.30 -7.93
C ILE A 159 -1.17 0.01 -8.38
N ASN A 160 0.07 -0.07 -8.84
CA ASN A 160 0.75 1.06 -9.47
C ASN A 160 0.76 0.88 -10.99
N LEU A 161 -0.02 1.69 -11.69
CA LEU A 161 -0.13 1.64 -13.15
C LEU A 161 0.98 2.42 -13.89
N ASN A 162 1.84 3.14 -13.16
CA ASN A 162 2.92 3.92 -13.78
C ASN A 162 4.15 3.06 -14.13
N GLU A 163 4.30 1.90 -13.48
CA GLU A 163 5.42 0.98 -13.69
C GLU A 163 4.91 -0.37 -14.17
N MET A 164 4.37 -0.38 -15.40
CA MET A 164 3.93 -1.61 -16.04
C MET A 164 5.03 -2.23 -16.88
N TYR A 165 5.02 -3.56 -17.00
CA TYR A 165 5.86 -4.33 -17.90
C TYR A 165 5.05 -5.44 -18.54
N ILE A 166 5.56 -5.97 -19.63
CA ILE A 166 4.95 -7.09 -20.34
C ILE A 166 5.83 -8.31 -20.13
N GLU A 167 5.21 -9.40 -19.71
CA GLU A 167 5.85 -10.69 -19.63
C GLU A 167 5.32 -11.55 -20.79
N ALA A 168 6.21 -11.98 -21.68
CA ALA A 168 5.88 -12.79 -22.84
C ALA A 168 6.76 -14.04 -22.89
N ASN A 169 6.16 -15.18 -23.22
CA ASN A 169 6.90 -16.42 -23.41
C ASN A 169 7.37 -16.53 -24.85
N ILE A 170 8.69 -16.55 -25.04
CA ILE A 170 9.31 -16.66 -26.35
C ILE A 170 9.69 -18.11 -26.60
N PRO A 171 9.31 -18.70 -27.75
CA PRO A 171 9.74 -20.06 -28.11
C PRO A 171 11.27 -20.15 -28.18
N GLU A 172 11.83 -21.25 -27.68
CA GLU A 172 13.27 -21.49 -27.52
C GLU A 172 14.08 -21.25 -28.82
N ARG A 173 13.49 -21.56 -29.97
CA ARG A 173 14.12 -21.37 -31.30
C ARG A 173 14.50 -19.91 -31.60
N TYR A 174 13.85 -18.93 -30.95
CA TYR A 174 14.09 -17.50 -31.17
C TYR A 174 14.94 -16.83 -30.07
N VAL A 175 15.33 -17.57 -29.05
CA VAL A 175 16.09 -17.01 -27.89
C VAL A 175 17.42 -16.41 -28.33
N ASN A 176 18.08 -16.97 -29.34
CA ASN A 176 19.35 -16.47 -29.85
C ASN A 176 19.21 -15.18 -30.68
N GLU A 177 18.03 -14.87 -31.18
CA GLU A 177 17.76 -13.71 -32.03
C GLU A 177 17.38 -12.47 -31.20
N ILE A 178 16.85 -12.68 -29.97
CA ILE A 178 16.39 -11.62 -29.10
C ILE A 178 17.46 -11.27 -28.07
N LYS A 179 17.84 -10.00 -28.06
CA LYS A 179 18.87 -9.46 -27.13
C LYS A 179 18.28 -8.33 -26.32
N SER A 180 18.90 -8.02 -25.19
CA SER A 180 18.56 -6.81 -24.44
C SER A 180 18.70 -5.57 -25.31
N GLY A 181 17.64 -4.77 -25.42
CA GLY A 181 17.57 -3.59 -26.30
C GLY A 181 16.94 -3.84 -27.66
N THR A 182 16.43 -5.05 -27.94
CA THR A 182 15.62 -5.29 -29.16
C THR A 182 14.30 -4.53 -29.06
N ASP A 183 13.93 -3.81 -30.12
CA ASP A 183 12.68 -3.06 -30.20
C ASP A 183 11.47 -4.02 -30.26
N ALA A 184 10.43 -3.66 -29.54
CA ALA A 184 9.17 -4.40 -29.52
C ALA A 184 7.99 -3.45 -29.70
N THR A 185 7.04 -3.84 -30.55
CA THR A 185 5.76 -3.14 -30.72
C THR A 185 4.67 -3.87 -29.96
N VAL A 186 3.89 -3.15 -29.17
CA VAL A 186 2.80 -3.72 -28.37
C VAL A 186 1.48 -3.30 -28.97
N GLU A 187 0.67 -4.28 -29.32
CA GLU A 187 -0.73 -4.08 -29.74
C GLU A 187 -1.66 -4.56 -28.63
N ILE A 188 -2.49 -3.66 -28.11
CA ILE A 188 -3.49 -3.98 -27.09
C ILE A 188 -4.84 -4.05 -27.77
N PRO A 189 -5.49 -5.23 -27.86
CA PRO A 189 -6.83 -5.33 -28.40
C PRO A 189 -7.80 -4.55 -27.50
N MET A 190 -8.52 -3.61 -28.09
CA MET A 190 -9.58 -2.82 -27.42
C MET A 190 -10.90 -3.56 -27.44
#